data_02ea4e612adb68c5236e2093e87ebebc
#
_entry.id   02ea4e612adb68c5236e2093e87ebebc
#
_cell.length_a   1.000
_cell.length_b   1.000
_cell.length_c   1.000
_cell.angle_alpha   90.00
_cell.angle_beta   90.00
_cell.angle_gamma   90.00
#
_symmetry.space_group_name_H-M   'P 1'
#
loop_
_entity.id
_entity.type
_entity.pdbx_description
1 polymer ?
#
loop_
_entity_poly.entity_id
_entity_poly.type
_entity_poly.pdbx_seq_one_letter_code
_entity_poly.pdbx_strand_id
1 'polypeptide(L)'
;MTAAFISKTTYLLDRQQSSTGIQSVSPSFPSGGGGGGFSSSSEEAGGTLTFLGTGTSNGVPVLGCTCEVCKSSDPHDSRLRTSALLETAQTRVIIDCGPDFRQQMLPQPFRKIDGLLITHIHYDHVGGIDDVRPYCRLGDIDVYANADTCGGLRHNFPYCFAEHLYPGVPKLNLHALPPHSHIRIGDIEVVPVNVMHGRLPIFGYRFGRLAYITDMKTMDDAELPYLEGVETLVVNALRWERPHHSHQLIPEAVEFSRRIGARRTFLTHLTHQVGLHEEAQRRLPDGIFLAYDGLKIEV
;
A
#
# COMPACT_ATOMS: atom_id res chain seq x y z
N MET A 1 12.27 32.90 42.47
CA MET A 1 13.46 32.12 42.78
C MET A 1 13.03 30.66 42.80
N THR A 2 13.34 29.80 41.84
CA THR A 2 14.61 29.25 41.46
C THR A 2 14.52 28.67 40.04
N ALA A 3 15.58 28.83 39.27
CA ALA A 3 15.67 28.63 37.86
C ALA A 3 15.76 27.17 37.41
N ALA A 4 15.34 26.96 36.18
CA ALA A 4 15.42 25.73 35.38
C ALA A 4 16.88 25.39 35.00
N PHE A 5 17.16 24.07 34.92
CA PHE A 5 18.31 23.55 34.18
C PHE A 5 17.81 22.75 32.97
N ILE A 6 18.09 23.27 31.77
CA ILE A 6 17.95 22.53 30.51
C ILE A 6 19.33 21.98 30.15
N SER A 7 19.48 20.67 30.14
CA SER A 7 20.68 19.99 29.64
C SER A 7 20.55 19.74 28.14
N LYS A 8 21.44 20.38 27.37
CA LYS A 8 21.66 20.08 25.93
C LYS A 8 22.66 18.92 25.85
N THR A 9 22.23 17.77 25.36
CA THR A 9 23.12 16.67 25.00
C THR A 9 23.43 16.77 23.51
N THR A 10 24.65 17.12 23.19
CA THR A 10 25.21 17.19 21.84
C THR A 10 25.79 15.81 21.51
N TYR A 11 25.30 15.15 20.46
CA TYR A 11 25.92 13.95 19.92
C TYR A 11 26.98 14.32 18.89
N LEU A 12 28.23 14.01 19.22
CA LEU A 12 29.38 14.04 18.29
C LEU A 12 29.37 12.77 17.43
N LEU A 13 29.35 12.95 16.13
CA LEU A 13 29.56 11.89 15.15
C LEU A 13 31.06 11.68 14.96
N ASP A 14 31.55 10.52 15.37
CA ASP A 14 32.91 10.08 15.10
C ASP A 14 32.94 9.30 13.77
N ARG A 15 33.65 9.85 12.78
CA ARG A 15 33.92 9.21 11.50
C ARG A 15 35.22 8.46 11.62
N GLN A 16 35.20 7.15 11.65
CA GLN A 16 36.39 6.34 11.31
C GLN A 16 36.24 5.76 9.90
N GLN A 17 37.11 6.20 9.01
CA GLN A 17 37.35 5.62 7.70
C GLN A 17 38.20 4.36 7.85
N SER A 18 37.75 3.24 7.34
CA SER A 18 38.62 2.10 7.01
C SER A 18 38.42 1.73 5.55
N SER A 19 39.48 1.99 4.79
CA SER A 19 39.64 1.60 3.39
C SER A 19 40.02 0.13 3.31
N THR A 20 39.21 -0.71 2.67
CA THR A 20 39.64 -1.98 2.13
C THR A 20 39.11 -2.09 0.70
N GLY A 21 40.09 -2.21 -0.23
CA GLY A 21 39.85 -2.29 -1.66
C GLY A 21 39.11 -3.59 -2.04
N ILE A 22 38.10 -3.45 -2.87
CA ILE A 22 37.50 -4.57 -3.58
C ILE A 22 37.72 -4.39 -5.06
N GLN A 23 38.42 -5.36 -5.64
CA GLN A 23 38.72 -5.46 -7.07
C GLN A 23 37.42 -5.72 -7.83
N SER A 24 37.19 -4.92 -8.88
CA SER A 24 36.11 -5.08 -9.85
C SER A 24 36.36 -6.30 -10.73
N VAL A 25 35.49 -7.28 -10.70
CA VAL A 25 35.42 -8.36 -11.68
C VAL A 25 34.18 -8.10 -12.55
N SER A 26 34.44 -7.80 -13.82
CA SER A 26 33.39 -7.67 -14.84
C SER A 26 32.99 -9.06 -15.35
N PRO A 27 31.70 -9.43 -15.40
CA PRO A 27 31.28 -10.63 -16.12
C PRO A 27 31.04 -10.30 -17.60
N SER A 28 31.73 -11.03 -18.47
CA SER A 28 31.55 -11.08 -19.92
C SER A 28 30.28 -11.84 -20.26
N PHE A 29 29.39 -11.24 -21.08
CA PHE A 29 28.22 -11.91 -21.64
C PHE A 29 28.59 -12.63 -22.96
N PRO A 30 28.14 -13.87 -23.18
CA PRO A 30 28.21 -14.49 -24.48
C PRO A 30 27.01 -14.03 -25.35
N SER A 31 27.36 -13.55 -26.55
CA SER A 31 26.40 -13.33 -27.64
C SER A 31 25.98 -14.67 -28.25
N GLY A 32 24.69 -14.98 -28.17
CA GLY A 32 24.10 -16.14 -28.84
C GLY A 32 22.65 -15.85 -29.20
N GLY A 33 22.40 -15.63 -30.52
CA GLY A 33 21.07 -15.46 -31.04
C GLY A 33 20.28 -16.79 -31.06
N GLY A 34 19.00 -16.70 -30.75
CA GLY A 34 18.06 -17.80 -30.88
C GLY A 34 16.66 -17.24 -30.70
N GLY A 35 15.94 -17.00 -31.83
CA GLY A 35 14.54 -16.64 -31.79
C GLY A 35 13.70 -17.83 -31.29
N GLY A 36 13.18 -17.72 -30.10
CA GLY A 36 12.17 -18.61 -29.55
C GLY A 36 10.90 -17.81 -29.35
N GLY A 37 9.86 -18.07 -30.13
CA GLY A 37 8.55 -17.49 -29.94
C GLY A 37 8.01 -17.83 -28.55
N PHE A 38 7.76 -16.83 -27.75
CA PHE A 38 7.02 -16.97 -26.52
C PHE A 38 5.56 -17.29 -26.84
N SER A 39 5.18 -18.54 -26.70
CA SER A 39 3.79 -18.98 -26.59
C SER A 39 3.24 -18.46 -25.27
N SER A 40 2.53 -17.32 -25.32
CA SER A 40 1.80 -16.78 -24.19
C SER A 40 0.46 -17.49 -24.05
N SER A 41 0.42 -18.57 -23.26
CA SER A 41 -0.83 -19.09 -22.70
C SER A 41 -0.57 -19.61 -21.28
N SER A 42 -0.17 -18.71 -20.37
CA SER A 42 -0.52 -18.87 -18.98
C SER A 42 -1.85 -18.14 -18.79
N GLU A 43 -2.94 -18.90 -18.63
CA GLU A 43 -4.18 -18.38 -18.06
C GLU A 43 -3.77 -17.70 -16.74
N GLU A 44 -3.81 -16.36 -16.70
CA GLU A 44 -3.63 -15.63 -15.46
C GLU A 44 -4.73 -16.10 -14.52
N ALA A 45 -4.35 -16.69 -13.40
CA ALA A 45 -5.30 -17.14 -12.41
C ALA A 45 -6.08 -15.92 -11.94
N GLY A 46 -7.37 -15.84 -12.30
CA GLY A 46 -8.23 -14.73 -11.94
C GLY A 46 -8.21 -14.53 -10.42
N GLY A 47 -8.01 -13.29 -9.99
CA GLY A 47 -7.99 -12.90 -8.59
C GLY A 47 -9.17 -12.01 -8.23
N THR A 48 -9.46 -11.88 -6.95
CA THR A 48 -10.45 -10.93 -6.41
C THR A 48 -9.74 -9.93 -5.51
N LEU A 49 -9.89 -8.65 -5.80
CA LEU A 49 -9.51 -7.58 -4.89
C LEU A 49 -10.73 -7.14 -4.07
N THR A 50 -10.63 -7.24 -2.75
CA THR A 50 -11.62 -6.72 -1.80
C THR A 50 -11.08 -5.45 -1.15
N PHE A 51 -11.81 -4.35 -1.25
CA PHE A 51 -11.49 -3.12 -0.54
C PHE A 51 -11.90 -3.29 0.93
N LEU A 52 -10.94 -3.43 1.82
CA LEU A 52 -11.17 -3.58 3.27
C LEU A 52 -11.48 -2.24 3.94
N GLY A 53 -10.92 -1.18 3.41
CA GLY A 53 -11.16 0.19 3.82
C GLY A 53 -10.79 1.15 2.68
N THR A 54 -11.52 2.26 2.58
CA THR A 54 -11.41 3.21 1.46
C THR A 54 -11.26 4.66 1.92
N GLY A 55 -11.20 4.87 3.23
CA GLY A 55 -11.07 6.19 3.84
C GLY A 55 -9.62 6.61 4.03
N THR A 56 -9.43 7.92 4.14
CA THR A 56 -8.18 8.57 4.53
C THR A 56 -7.80 8.29 5.99
N SER A 57 -6.69 8.82 6.44
CA SER A 57 -6.10 8.61 7.79
C SER A 57 -7.07 8.86 8.97
N ASN A 58 -8.09 9.70 8.81
CA ASN A 58 -9.12 9.92 9.84
C ASN A 58 -10.30 8.95 9.76
N GLY A 59 -10.43 8.20 8.65
CA GLY A 59 -11.66 7.47 8.33
C GLY A 59 -12.86 8.40 8.08
N VAL A 60 -14.02 7.81 7.81
CA VAL A 60 -15.31 8.51 7.70
C VAL A 60 -16.36 7.65 8.44
N PRO A 61 -17.11 8.19 9.40
CA PRO A 61 -17.17 9.59 9.85
C PRO A 61 -15.92 10.05 10.58
N VAL A 62 -15.60 11.33 10.43
CA VAL A 62 -14.50 11.97 11.17
C VAL A 62 -14.98 12.33 12.58
N LEU A 63 -14.16 12.07 13.59
CA LEU A 63 -14.48 12.37 14.99
C LEU A 63 -14.90 13.84 15.17
N GLY A 64 -16.06 14.05 15.76
CA GLY A 64 -16.62 15.38 16.02
C GLY A 64 -17.21 16.09 14.78
N CYS A 65 -17.13 15.51 13.59
CA CYS A 65 -17.73 16.10 12.39
C CYS A 65 -19.23 15.87 12.35
N THR A 66 -19.98 16.92 11.96
CA THR A 66 -21.45 16.88 11.88
C THR A 66 -21.97 17.15 10.47
N CYS A 67 -21.10 17.07 9.45
CA CYS A 67 -21.52 17.25 8.07
C CYS A 67 -22.45 16.11 7.60
N GLU A 68 -23.08 16.32 6.47
CA GLU A 68 -24.04 15.39 5.87
C GLU A 68 -23.45 13.99 5.69
N VAL A 69 -22.26 13.88 5.11
CA VAL A 69 -21.55 12.61 4.89
C VAL A 69 -21.26 11.87 6.20
N CYS A 70 -20.75 12.59 7.22
CA CYS A 70 -20.45 11.98 8.52
C CYS A 70 -21.68 11.59 9.34
N LYS A 71 -22.87 12.05 8.95
CA LYS A 71 -24.17 11.69 9.53
C LYS A 71 -24.99 10.75 8.66
N SER A 72 -24.49 10.42 7.47
CA SER A 72 -25.20 9.52 6.56
C SER A 72 -25.42 8.14 7.18
N SER A 73 -26.53 7.54 6.86
CA SER A 73 -26.85 6.14 7.17
C SER A 73 -26.52 5.18 6.02
N ASP A 74 -26.08 5.71 4.87
CA ASP A 74 -25.62 4.89 3.77
C ASP A 74 -24.25 4.27 4.14
N PRO A 75 -24.10 2.94 4.12
CA PRO A 75 -22.83 2.28 4.42
C PRO A 75 -21.70 2.68 3.47
N HIS A 76 -21.99 3.12 2.24
CA HIS A 76 -20.97 3.59 1.30
C HIS A 76 -20.34 4.93 1.69
N ASP A 77 -21.01 5.70 2.56
CA ASP A 77 -20.48 6.95 3.11
C ASP A 77 -19.60 6.73 4.35
N SER A 78 -19.62 5.52 4.92
CA SER A 78 -18.75 5.13 6.03
C SER A 78 -17.49 4.43 5.49
N ARG A 79 -16.31 4.85 5.94
CA ARG A 79 -15.03 4.39 5.39
C ARG A 79 -14.01 4.15 6.49
N LEU A 80 -13.57 2.92 6.63
CA LEU A 80 -12.39 2.54 7.41
C LEU A 80 -11.12 3.01 6.69
N ARG A 81 -9.98 3.07 7.40
CA ARG A 81 -8.69 3.46 6.80
C ARG A 81 -8.32 2.51 5.67
N THR A 82 -7.66 3.07 4.67
CA THR A 82 -7.33 2.36 3.42
C THR A 82 -6.58 1.05 3.66
N SER A 83 -7.12 -0.03 3.13
CA SER A 83 -6.51 -1.36 3.07
C SER A 83 -7.23 -2.20 2.03
N ALA A 84 -6.55 -3.20 1.47
CA ALA A 84 -7.15 -4.12 0.51
C ALA A 84 -6.67 -5.56 0.72
N LEU A 85 -7.48 -6.51 0.29
CA LEU A 85 -7.20 -7.95 0.29
C LEU A 85 -7.27 -8.46 -1.15
N LEU A 86 -6.14 -8.94 -1.66
CA LEU A 86 -6.04 -9.61 -2.95
C LEU A 86 -6.00 -11.13 -2.72
N GLU A 87 -6.92 -11.85 -3.35
CA GLU A 87 -7.02 -13.30 -3.22
C GLU A 87 -7.10 -13.99 -4.58
N THR A 88 -6.38 -15.09 -4.69
CA THR A 88 -6.62 -16.14 -5.67
C THR A 88 -7.24 -17.36 -4.97
N ALA A 89 -7.44 -18.47 -5.71
CA ALA A 89 -7.88 -19.71 -5.10
C ALA A 89 -6.88 -20.23 -4.04
N GLN A 90 -5.58 -19.92 -4.18
CA GLN A 90 -4.49 -20.47 -3.37
C GLN A 90 -3.87 -19.44 -2.42
N THR A 91 -3.76 -18.19 -2.82
CA THR A 91 -2.95 -17.17 -2.16
C THR A 91 -3.80 -16.02 -1.64
N ARG A 92 -3.39 -15.47 -0.50
CA ARG A 92 -4.01 -14.31 0.14
C ARG A 92 -2.94 -13.29 0.51
N VAL A 93 -3.05 -12.09 -0.08
CA VAL A 93 -2.14 -10.97 0.15
C VAL A 93 -2.95 -9.77 0.67
N ILE A 94 -2.47 -9.16 1.73
CA ILE A 94 -3.05 -7.92 2.29
C ILE A 94 -2.16 -6.75 1.91
N ILE A 95 -2.77 -5.64 1.50
CA ILE A 95 -2.09 -4.38 1.22
C ILE A 95 -2.49 -3.40 2.31
N ASP A 96 -1.50 -3.01 3.11
CA ASP A 96 -1.60 -2.18 4.31
C ASP A 96 -2.42 -2.81 5.45
N CYS A 97 -2.01 -2.51 6.67
CA CYS A 97 -2.57 -3.05 7.90
C CYS A 97 -2.76 -1.91 8.91
N GLY A 98 -3.75 -1.05 8.63
CA GLY A 98 -4.09 0.11 9.45
C GLY A 98 -4.80 -0.25 10.76
N PRO A 99 -5.14 0.74 11.61
CA PRO A 99 -5.72 0.52 12.93
C PRO A 99 -7.12 -0.12 12.89
N ASP A 100 -7.77 -0.14 11.74
CA ASP A 100 -9.08 -0.78 11.54
C ASP A 100 -8.96 -2.25 11.11
N PHE A 101 -7.75 -2.82 11.01
CA PHE A 101 -7.49 -4.16 10.50
C PHE A 101 -8.37 -5.23 11.15
N ARG A 102 -8.51 -5.18 12.48
CA ARG A 102 -9.37 -6.13 13.19
C ARG A 102 -10.82 -6.06 12.69
N GLN A 103 -11.38 -4.86 12.56
CA GLN A 103 -12.75 -4.66 12.07
C GLN A 103 -12.89 -5.10 10.61
N GLN A 104 -11.90 -4.80 9.78
CA GLN A 104 -11.85 -5.15 8.37
C GLN A 104 -11.81 -6.65 8.13
N MET A 105 -11.13 -7.39 9.01
CA MET A 105 -10.94 -8.84 8.86
C MET A 105 -11.99 -9.70 9.57
N LEU A 106 -12.79 -9.14 10.48
CA LEU A 106 -13.87 -9.90 11.14
C LEU A 106 -14.90 -10.52 10.18
N PRO A 107 -15.34 -9.85 9.10
CA PRO A 107 -16.26 -10.44 8.12
C PRO A 107 -15.56 -11.37 7.11
N GLN A 108 -14.23 -11.41 7.08
CA GLN A 108 -13.49 -12.25 6.14
C GLN A 108 -13.28 -13.66 6.68
N PRO A 109 -13.26 -14.71 5.83
CA PRO A 109 -12.90 -16.05 6.26
C PRO A 109 -11.55 -16.08 6.97
N PHE A 110 -11.46 -16.76 8.11
CA PHE A 110 -10.20 -16.94 8.83
C PHE A 110 -9.32 -17.96 8.09
N ARG A 111 -8.38 -17.47 7.27
CA ARG A 111 -7.43 -18.23 6.44
C ARG A 111 -6.04 -17.64 6.61
N LYS A 112 -5.01 -18.40 6.25
CA LYS A 112 -3.61 -17.94 6.24
C LYS A 112 -3.48 -16.66 5.42
N ILE A 113 -2.64 -15.74 5.89
CA ILE A 113 -2.13 -14.58 5.14
C ILE A 113 -0.77 -15.00 4.61
N ASP A 114 -0.62 -15.04 3.28
CA ASP A 114 0.62 -15.47 2.62
C ASP A 114 1.61 -14.33 2.45
N GLY A 115 1.13 -13.09 2.46
CA GLY A 115 1.97 -11.90 2.43
C GLY A 115 1.22 -10.65 2.88
N LEU A 116 1.96 -9.74 3.49
CA LEU A 116 1.52 -8.40 3.85
C LEU A 116 2.42 -7.39 3.15
N LEU A 117 1.86 -6.61 2.22
CA LEU A 117 2.53 -5.55 1.49
C LEU A 117 2.26 -4.23 2.20
N ILE A 118 3.29 -3.52 2.63
CA ILE A 118 3.15 -2.21 3.27
C ILE A 118 3.64 -1.13 2.31
N THR A 119 2.75 -0.19 2.01
CA THR A 119 3.06 0.93 1.10
C THR A 119 4.03 1.92 1.76
N HIS A 120 3.77 2.28 3.02
CA HIS A 120 4.60 3.20 3.79
C HIS A 120 4.30 3.15 5.29
N ILE A 121 5.07 3.90 6.09
CA ILE A 121 5.11 3.79 7.56
C ILE A 121 4.05 4.60 8.31
N HIS A 122 3.15 5.33 7.66
CA HIS A 122 2.14 6.10 8.37
C HIS A 122 1.19 5.20 9.17
N TYR A 123 0.69 5.71 10.28
CA TYR A 123 -0.10 4.95 11.26
C TYR A 123 -1.35 4.31 10.66
N ASP A 124 -2.02 5.01 9.77
CA ASP A 124 -3.22 4.53 9.07
C ASP A 124 -2.96 3.35 8.14
N HIS A 125 -1.69 3.05 7.82
CA HIS A 125 -1.27 1.91 7.00
C HIS A 125 -0.59 0.79 7.81
N VAL A 126 -0.14 1.06 9.04
CA VAL A 126 0.60 0.06 9.84
C VAL A 126 0.07 -0.13 11.26
N GLY A 127 -0.85 0.72 11.74
CA GLY A 127 -1.30 0.71 13.13
C GLY A 127 -1.97 -0.58 13.61
N GLY A 128 -2.38 -1.45 12.69
CA GLY A 128 -3.00 -2.75 12.96
C GLY A 128 -2.03 -3.94 12.94
N ILE A 129 -0.73 -3.72 12.80
CA ILE A 129 0.29 -4.78 12.73
C ILE A 129 0.18 -5.78 13.90
N ASP A 130 -0.18 -5.32 15.09
CA ASP A 130 -0.34 -6.20 16.24
C ASP A 130 -1.58 -7.12 16.14
N ASP A 131 -2.61 -6.70 15.41
CA ASP A 131 -3.85 -7.47 15.21
C ASP A 131 -3.70 -8.66 14.26
N VAL A 132 -2.55 -8.83 13.60
CA VAL A 132 -2.28 -10.02 12.77
C VAL A 132 -1.93 -11.26 13.59
N ARG A 133 -1.73 -11.15 14.91
CA ARG A 133 -1.37 -12.26 15.83
C ARG A 133 -2.20 -13.53 15.66
N PRO A 134 -3.54 -13.46 15.54
CA PRO A 134 -4.35 -14.67 15.35
C PRO A 134 -3.94 -15.49 14.13
N TYR A 135 -3.55 -14.81 13.04
CA TYR A 135 -3.16 -15.42 11.78
C TYR A 135 -1.80 -16.12 11.88
N CYS A 136 -0.92 -15.70 12.79
CA CYS A 136 0.36 -16.36 13.04
C CYS A 136 0.23 -17.80 13.60
N ARG A 137 -0.97 -18.22 13.99
CA ARG A 137 -1.27 -19.64 14.30
C ARG A 137 -1.30 -20.51 13.05
N LEU A 138 -1.49 -19.92 11.88
CA LEU A 138 -1.54 -20.58 10.57
C LEU A 138 -0.20 -20.55 9.85
N GLY A 139 0.81 -19.88 10.41
CA GLY A 139 2.17 -19.71 9.91
C GLY A 139 2.66 -18.29 10.14
N ASP A 140 3.98 -18.10 10.08
CA ASP A 140 4.60 -16.80 10.13
C ASP A 140 4.16 -15.97 8.91
N ILE A 141 4.12 -14.64 9.06
CA ILE A 141 3.65 -13.72 8.01
C ILE A 141 4.86 -12.98 7.43
N ASP A 142 5.06 -13.13 6.13
CA ASP A 142 6.05 -12.38 5.39
C ASP A 142 5.53 -10.96 5.10
N VAL A 143 6.31 -9.95 5.48
CA VAL A 143 5.98 -8.53 5.33
C VAL A 143 6.97 -7.88 4.37
N TYR A 144 6.46 -7.29 3.31
CA TYR A 144 7.25 -6.71 2.24
C TYR A 144 7.04 -5.20 2.16
N ALA A 145 8.12 -4.44 2.11
CA ALA A 145 8.09 -2.98 1.99
C ALA A 145 9.43 -2.45 1.46
N ASN A 146 9.54 -1.14 1.23
CA ASN A 146 10.85 -0.53 1.01
C ASN A 146 11.70 -0.54 2.30
N ALA A 147 13.02 -0.30 2.15
CA ALA A 147 13.96 -0.36 3.26
C ALA A 147 13.62 0.61 4.41
N ASP A 148 13.18 1.84 4.08
CA ASP A 148 12.83 2.87 5.06
C ASP A 148 11.59 2.46 5.86
N THR A 149 10.58 1.93 5.19
CA THR A 149 9.36 1.40 5.83
C THR A 149 9.69 0.20 6.73
N CYS A 150 10.55 -0.72 6.29
CA CYS A 150 11.02 -1.83 7.12
C CYS A 150 11.76 -1.33 8.37
N GLY A 151 12.60 -0.29 8.22
CA GLY A 151 13.27 0.38 9.35
C GLY A 151 12.26 1.01 10.32
N GLY A 152 11.26 1.70 9.78
CA GLY A 152 10.17 2.29 10.55
C GLY A 152 9.32 1.26 11.30
N LEU A 153 9.01 0.12 10.69
CA LEU A 153 8.30 -0.99 11.35
C LEU A 153 9.08 -1.53 12.54
N ARG A 154 10.40 -1.77 12.39
CA ARG A 154 11.25 -2.19 13.53
C ARG A 154 11.28 -1.16 14.65
N HIS A 155 11.28 0.13 14.29
CA HIS A 155 11.28 1.21 15.27
C HIS A 155 9.95 1.33 16.03
N ASN A 156 8.83 1.26 15.30
CA ASN A 156 7.49 1.48 15.87
C ASN A 156 6.95 0.24 16.64
N PHE A 157 7.36 -0.97 16.20
CA PHE A 157 6.91 -2.25 16.76
C PHE A 157 8.10 -3.12 17.20
N PRO A 158 9.03 -2.63 18.06
CA PRO A 158 10.27 -3.32 18.37
C PRO A 158 10.05 -4.72 18.97
N TYR A 159 8.94 -4.92 19.67
CA TYR A 159 8.59 -6.21 20.28
C TYR A 159 8.22 -7.30 19.25
N CYS A 160 7.82 -6.92 18.03
CA CYS A 160 7.55 -7.86 16.95
C CYS A 160 8.83 -8.38 16.25
N PHE A 161 9.96 -7.68 16.43
CA PHE A 161 11.20 -7.90 15.70
C PHE A 161 12.41 -8.10 16.64
N ALA A 162 12.17 -8.34 17.93
CA ALA A 162 13.21 -8.62 18.89
C ALA A 162 13.88 -9.98 18.62
N GLU A 163 15.15 -10.13 18.98
CA GLU A 163 15.88 -11.40 18.86
C GLU A 163 15.20 -12.54 19.64
N HIS A 164 14.64 -12.20 20.81
CA HIS A 164 13.85 -13.11 21.62
C HIS A 164 12.41 -12.61 21.70
N LEU A 165 11.53 -13.21 20.92
CA LEU A 165 10.11 -12.84 20.90
C LEU A 165 9.41 -13.29 22.18
N TYR A 166 8.65 -12.36 22.78
CA TYR A 166 7.75 -12.69 23.87
C TYR A 166 6.60 -13.59 23.35
N PRO A 167 6.19 -14.64 24.11
CA PRO A 167 5.07 -15.48 23.68
C PRO A 167 3.79 -14.69 23.39
N GLY A 168 3.23 -14.87 22.22
CA GLY A 168 1.97 -14.22 21.80
C GLY A 168 2.12 -12.93 20.99
N VAL A 169 3.34 -12.44 20.73
CA VAL A 169 3.54 -11.37 19.73
C VAL A 169 3.39 -11.90 18.30
N PRO A 170 3.08 -11.04 17.32
CA PRO A 170 3.07 -11.45 15.91
C PRO A 170 4.43 -12.00 15.48
N LYS A 171 4.43 -13.02 14.66
CA LYS A 171 5.64 -13.58 14.03
C LYS A 171 5.71 -13.08 12.60
N LEU A 172 6.54 -12.09 12.39
CA LEU A 172 6.66 -11.33 11.14
C LEU A 172 8.09 -11.42 10.60
N ASN A 173 8.20 -11.76 9.32
CA ASN A 173 9.47 -11.77 8.60
C ASN A 173 9.52 -10.54 7.68
N LEU A 174 10.40 -9.58 7.95
CA LEU A 174 10.53 -8.37 7.13
C LEU A 174 11.45 -8.59 5.94
N HIS A 175 10.93 -8.29 4.76
CA HIS A 175 11.63 -8.32 3.47
C HIS A 175 11.69 -6.91 2.88
N ALA A 176 12.89 -6.31 2.90
CA ALA A 176 13.11 -5.03 2.23
C ALA A 176 13.25 -5.26 0.72
N LEU A 177 12.33 -4.69 -0.05
CA LEU A 177 12.32 -4.79 -1.50
C LEU A 177 13.03 -3.61 -2.14
N PRO A 178 13.88 -3.84 -3.16
CA PRO A 178 14.21 -2.81 -4.12
C PRO A 178 12.99 -2.44 -4.97
N PRO A 179 12.88 -1.18 -5.45
CA PRO A 179 11.87 -0.84 -6.44
C PRO A 179 12.04 -1.71 -7.69
N HIS A 180 10.94 -1.99 -8.38
CA HIS A 180 10.86 -2.76 -9.63
C HIS A 180 11.34 -4.23 -9.51
N SER A 181 11.60 -4.71 -8.29
CA SER A 181 11.88 -6.12 -8.09
C SER A 181 10.65 -6.98 -8.38
N HIS A 182 10.85 -8.11 -9.07
CA HIS A 182 9.80 -9.10 -9.28
C HIS A 182 9.85 -10.11 -8.14
N ILE A 183 8.83 -10.13 -7.30
CA ILE A 183 8.68 -11.13 -6.25
C ILE A 183 7.43 -11.96 -6.52
N ARG A 184 7.40 -13.18 -5.96
CA ARG A 184 6.25 -14.07 -6.05
C ARG A 184 5.80 -14.46 -4.65
N ILE A 185 4.51 -14.22 -4.37
CA ILE A 185 3.86 -14.65 -3.13
C ILE A 185 2.81 -15.69 -3.55
N GLY A 186 3.07 -16.96 -3.28
CA GLY A 186 2.25 -18.05 -3.82
C GLY A 186 2.19 -18.01 -5.34
N ASP A 187 1.00 -17.87 -5.91
CA ASP A 187 0.74 -17.74 -7.34
C ASP A 187 0.62 -16.25 -7.82
N ILE A 188 0.75 -15.28 -6.90
CA ILE A 188 0.67 -13.85 -7.21
C ILE A 188 2.07 -13.28 -7.46
N GLU A 189 2.28 -12.69 -8.65
CA GLU A 189 3.46 -11.87 -8.94
C GLU A 189 3.22 -10.43 -8.48
N VAL A 190 4.24 -9.83 -7.86
CA VAL A 190 4.18 -8.47 -7.30
C VAL A 190 5.39 -7.67 -7.77
N VAL A 191 5.14 -6.47 -8.28
CA VAL A 191 6.18 -5.50 -8.66
C VAL A 191 5.94 -4.19 -7.92
N PRO A 192 6.83 -3.77 -6.98
CA PRO A 192 6.73 -2.47 -6.36
C PRO A 192 7.12 -1.36 -7.33
N VAL A 193 6.35 -0.27 -7.37
CA VAL A 193 6.62 0.94 -8.13
C VAL A 193 6.79 2.12 -7.18
N ASN A 194 7.71 3.03 -7.48
CA ASN A 194 7.94 4.21 -6.65
C ASN A 194 6.90 5.29 -6.94
N VAL A 195 6.33 5.83 -5.89
CA VAL A 195 5.52 7.05 -5.96
C VAL A 195 5.88 7.98 -4.81
N MET A 196 5.55 9.26 -4.94
CA MET A 196 5.89 10.27 -3.94
C MET A 196 4.66 10.68 -3.14
N HIS A 197 4.71 10.49 -1.84
CA HIS A 197 3.77 11.03 -0.88
C HIS A 197 4.31 12.36 -0.32
N GLY A 198 4.08 13.45 -1.06
CA GLY A 198 4.78 14.71 -0.84
C GLY A 198 6.28 14.56 -1.11
N ARG A 199 7.10 14.50 -0.05
CA ARG A 199 8.56 14.27 -0.14
C ARG A 199 8.98 12.86 0.25
N LEU A 200 8.06 12.06 0.75
CA LEU A 200 8.33 10.68 1.17
C LEU A 200 8.19 9.74 -0.02
N PRO A 201 9.25 9.00 -0.41
CA PRO A 201 9.11 7.93 -1.39
C PRO A 201 8.38 6.74 -0.74
N ILE A 202 7.35 6.25 -1.40
CA ILE A 202 6.52 5.14 -0.96
C ILE A 202 6.32 4.13 -2.09
N PHE A 203 5.80 2.95 -1.79
CA PHE A 203 5.48 1.97 -2.80
C PHE A 203 3.99 1.95 -3.16
N GLY A 204 3.70 1.96 -4.48
CA GLY A 204 2.56 1.28 -5.06
C GLY A 204 2.95 -0.15 -5.46
N TYR A 205 1.97 -1.00 -5.74
CA TYR A 205 2.19 -2.38 -6.12
C TYR A 205 1.44 -2.73 -7.39
N ARG A 206 2.12 -3.39 -8.34
CA ARG A 206 1.52 -3.96 -9.54
C ARG A 206 1.39 -5.47 -9.40
N PHE A 207 0.25 -6.01 -9.86
CA PHE A 207 -0.11 -7.42 -9.91
C PHE A 207 -0.64 -7.72 -11.32
N GLY A 208 0.23 -8.13 -12.24
CA GLY A 208 -0.15 -8.34 -13.63
C GLY A 208 -0.81 -7.10 -14.25
N ARG A 209 -2.13 -7.16 -14.47
CA ARG A 209 -2.94 -6.07 -15.07
C ARG A 209 -3.62 -5.14 -14.04
N LEU A 210 -3.42 -5.39 -12.74
CA LEU A 210 -3.86 -4.54 -11.63
C LEU A 210 -2.70 -3.69 -11.11
N ALA A 211 -2.94 -2.40 -10.87
CA ALA A 211 -2.06 -1.57 -10.03
C ALA A 211 -2.83 -1.00 -8.83
N TYR A 212 -2.23 -1.08 -7.66
CA TYR A 212 -2.74 -0.49 -6.41
C TYR A 212 -1.77 0.57 -5.92
N ILE A 213 -2.18 1.83 -5.99
CA ILE A 213 -1.34 3.00 -5.69
C ILE A 213 -2.13 3.91 -4.75
N THR A 214 -1.81 3.89 -3.46
CA THR A 214 -2.41 4.80 -2.48
C THR A 214 -1.44 5.90 -2.07
N ASP A 215 -1.95 6.99 -1.49
CA ASP A 215 -1.19 8.10 -0.90
C ASP A 215 -0.21 8.83 -1.83
N MET A 216 -0.34 8.59 -3.12
CA MET A 216 0.47 9.26 -4.13
C MET A 216 0.08 10.73 -4.27
N LYS A 217 1.07 11.62 -4.30
CA LYS A 217 0.95 13.00 -4.83
C LYS A 217 1.47 13.09 -6.24
N THR A 218 2.66 12.56 -6.49
CA THR A 218 3.30 12.57 -7.81
C THR A 218 4.00 11.25 -8.08
N MET A 219 4.27 10.99 -9.36
CA MET A 219 5.06 9.88 -9.83
C MET A 219 6.01 10.40 -10.92
N ASP A 220 7.25 9.92 -10.92
CA ASP A 220 8.20 10.21 -11.97
C ASP A 220 7.79 9.51 -13.27
N ASP A 221 8.05 10.13 -14.42
CA ASP A 221 7.77 9.56 -15.74
C ASP A 221 8.53 8.25 -15.98
N ALA A 222 9.69 8.08 -15.33
CA ALA A 222 10.47 6.86 -15.36
C ALA A 222 9.76 5.63 -14.76
N GLU A 223 8.72 5.84 -13.96
CA GLU A 223 7.90 4.76 -13.38
C GLU A 223 6.80 4.26 -14.34
N LEU A 224 6.42 5.05 -15.36
CA LEU A 224 5.34 4.70 -16.29
C LEU A 224 5.54 3.36 -17.02
N PRO A 225 6.75 2.99 -17.48
CA PRO A 225 6.96 1.69 -18.11
C PRO A 225 6.57 0.50 -17.23
N TYR A 226 6.67 0.64 -15.91
CA TYR A 226 6.26 -0.43 -14.96
C TYR A 226 4.75 -0.53 -14.79
N LEU A 227 3.98 0.42 -15.32
CA LEU A 227 2.51 0.42 -15.33
C LEU A 227 1.92 0.16 -16.71
N GLU A 228 2.75 -0.10 -17.73
CA GLU A 228 2.29 -0.42 -19.07
C GLU A 228 1.44 -1.71 -19.06
N GLY A 229 0.26 -1.67 -19.71
CA GLY A 229 -0.67 -2.79 -19.75
C GLY A 229 -1.56 -2.95 -18.52
N VAL A 230 -1.52 -2.02 -17.55
CA VAL A 230 -2.47 -1.98 -16.44
C VAL A 230 -3.87 -1.67 -16.95
N GLU A 231 -4.83 -2.55 -16.69
CA GLU A 231 -6.24 -2.37 -17.06
C GLU A 231 -7.12 -1.91 -15.90
N THR A 232 -6.78 -2.34 -14.69
CA THR A 232 -7.47 -1.94 -13.47
C THR A 232 -6.51 -1.15 -12.58
N LEU A 233 -6.86 0.10 -12.28
CA LEU A 233 -6.09 0.98 -11.41
C LEU A 233 -6.87 1.24 -10.12
N VAL A 234 -6.24 1.06 -8.98
CA VAL A 234 -6.68 1.62 -7.70
C VAL A 234 -5.76 2.77 -7.35
N VAL A 235 -6.30 3.96 -7.13
CA VAL A 235 -5.50 5.15 -6.83
C VAL A 235 -6.18 6.05 -5.80
N ASN A 236 -5.37 6.73 -4.96
CA ASN A 236 -5.91 7.67 -3.99
C ASN A 236 -6.51 8.92 -4.65
N ALA A 237 -7.61 9.41 -4.07
CA ALA A 237 -8.28 10.64 -4.52
C ALA A 237 -8.92 11.35 -3.33
N LEU A 238 -8.21 12.27 -2.70
CA LEU A 238 -8.58 12.78 -1.38
C LEU A 238 -9.94 13.50 -1.36
N ARG A 239 -10.25 14.33 -2.36
CA ARG A 239 -11.43 15.19 -2.50
C ARG A 239 -11.43 15.92 -3.84
N TRP A 240 -12.49 16.71 -4.13
CA TRP A 240 -12.62 17.45 -5.40
C TRP A 240 -11.73 18.68 -5.50
N GLU A 241 -11.67 19.45 -4.42
CA GLU A 241 -11.06 20.79 -4.38
C GLU A 241 -10.13 20.91 -3.17
N ARG A 242 -9.47 22.05 -3.05
CA ARG A 242 -8.49 22.39 -2.02
C ARG A 242 -7.24 21.50 -2.10
N PRO A 243 -6.21 21.97 -2.83
CA PRO A 243 -4.96 21.24 -3.01
C PRO A 243 -4.39 20.70 -1.71
N HIS A 244 -3.76 19.53 -1.79
CA HIS A 244 -3.07 18.91 -0.68
C HIS A 244 -1.60 18.69 -1.04
N HIS A 245 -0.72 18.85 -0.06
CA HIS A 245 0.72 18.79 -0.29
C HIS A 245 1.24 17.37 -0.56
N SER A 246 0.51 16.34 -0.14
CA SER A 246 0.96 14.95 -0.21
C SER A 246 -0.01 13.97 -0.88
N HIS A 247 -1.23 14.40 -1.25
CA HIS A 247 -2.21 13.53 -1.91
C HIS A 247 -2.74 14.15 -3.18
N GLN A 248 -3.20 13.32 -4.10
CA GLN A 248 -3.95 13.74 -5.28
C GLN A 248 -5.38 14.12 -4.93
N LEU A 249 -5.92 15.05 -5.71
CA LEU A 249 -7.35 15.34 -5.79
C LEU A 249 -8.02 14.42 -6.80
N ILE A 250 -9.35 14.34 -6.78
CA ILE A 250 -10.13 13.53 -7.74
C ILE A 250 -9.79 13.91 -9.20
N PRO A 251 -9.72 15.21 -9.61
CA PRO A 251 -9.34 15.55 -10.97
C PRO A 251 -7.90 15.11 -11.34
N GLU A 252 -6.95 15.18 -10.40
CA GLU A 252 -5.58 14.72 -10.60
C GLU A 252 -5.54 13.18 -10.79
N ALA A 253 -6.29 12.44 -9.99
CA ALA A 253 -6.39 10.98 -10.09
C ALA A 253 -7.07 10.52 -11.39
N VAL A 254 -8.10 11.24 -11.87
CA VAL A 254 -8.74 11.00 -13.16
C VAL A 254 -7.76 11.22 -14.32
N GLU A 255 -6.96 12.27 -14.25
CA GLU A 255 -5.94 12.54 -15.28
C GLU A 255 -4.83 11.50 -15.24
N PHE A 256 -4.39 11.07 -14.06
CA PHE A 256 -3.44 9.98 -13.92
C PHE A 256 -3.98 8.66 -14.49
N SER A 257 -5.25 8.34 -14.26
CA SER A 257 -5.91 7.17 -14.86
C SER A 257 -5.86 7.19 -16.39
N ARG A 258 -6.16 8.35 -17.01
CA ARG A 258 -6.07 8.53 -18.46
C ARG A 258 -4.65 8.35 -18.98
N ARG A 259 -3.68 8.86 -18.25
CA ARG A 259 -2.26 8.75 -18.58
C ARG A 259 -1.77 7.30 -18.55
N ILE A 260 -2.24 6.50 -17.59
CA ILE A 260 -1.96 5.05 -17.52
C ILE A 260 -2.71 4.29 -18.63
N GLY A 261 -3.85 4.79 -19.07
CA GLY A 261 -4.73 4.09 -20.02
C GLY A 261 -5.55 2.98 -19.38
N ALA A 262 -5.78 3.06 -18.06
CA ALA A 262 -6.57 2.08 -17.34
C ALA A 262 -8.02 2.07 -17.83
N ARG A 263 -8.57 0.88 -18.05
CA ARG A 263 -9.96 0.68 -18.46
C ARG A 263 -10.95 0.90 -17.33
N ARG A 264 -10.55 0.54 -16.11
CA ARG A 264 -11.32 0.73 -14.86
C ARG A 264 -10.41 1.34 -13.81
N THR A 265 -10.89 2.39 -13.15
CA THR A 265 -10.16 3.02 -12.04
C THR A 265 -11.05 3.14 -10.82
N PHE A 266 -10.54 2.69 -9.68
CA PHE A 266 -11.22 2.77 -8.40
C PHE A 266 -10.49 3.77 -7.50
N LEU A 267 -11.22 4.83 -7.11
CA LEU A 267 -10.70 5.89 -6.25
C LEU A 267 -10.82 5.47 -4.79
N THR A 268 -9.72 5.52 -4.06
CA THR A 268 -9.62 5.18 -2.63
C THR A 268 -9.00 6.31 -1.82
N HIS A 269 -8.78 6.12 -0.52
CA HIS A 269 -8.22 7.10 0.42
C HIS A 269 -9.04 8.40 0.46
N LEU A 270 -10.36 8.25 0.50
CA LEU A 270 -11.35 9.32 0.36
C LEU A 270 -11.65 9.99 1.69
N THR A 271 -11.87 11.32 1.67
CA THR A 271 -12.38 12.07 2.83
C THR A 271 -13.90 12.26 2.74
N HIS A 272 -14.52 12.70 3.84
CA HIS A 272 -15.92 13.13 3.85
C HIS A 272 -16.21 14.34 2.91
N GLN A 273 -15.16 15.04 2.45
CA GLN A 273 -15.28 16.18 1.53
C GLN A 273 -15.49 15.76 0.07
N VAL A 274 -15.51 14.47 -0.22
CA VAL A 274 -15.92 13.94 -1.52
C VAL A 274 -17.42 14.18 -1.75
N GLY A 275 -18.22 14.25 -0.68
CA GLY A 275 -19.70 14.29 -0.71
C GLY A 275 -20.30 12.92 -0.49
N LEU A 276 -21.62 12.82 -0.57
CA LEU A 276 -22.33 11.55 -0.51
C LEU A 276 -21.92 10.66 -1.68
N HIS A 277 -21.72 9.37 -1.41
CA HIS A 277 -21.17 8.41 -2.37
C HIS A 277 -21.91 8.41 -3.71
N GLU A 278 -23.23 8.28 -3.68
CA GLU A 278 -24.03 8.19 -4.89
C GLU A 278 -23.98 9.48 -5.72
N GLU A 279 -24.00 10.65 -5.08
CA GLU A 279 -23.90 11.95 -5.76
C GLU A 279 -22.52 12.18 -6.37
N ALA A 280 -21.49 11.85 -5.61
CA ALA A 280 -20.12 11.99 -6.05
C ALA A 280 -19.79 11.01 -7.21
N GLN A 281 -20.31 9.78 -7.17
CA GLN A 281 -20.16 8.81 -8.25
C GLN A 281 -20.77 9.32 -9.57
N ARG A 282 -21.94 9.97 -9.53
CA ARG A 282 -22.59 10.54 -10.74
C ARG A 282 -21.78 11.66 -11.42
N ARG A 283 -20.82 12.26 -10.71
CA ARG A 283 -19.94 13.33 -11.22
C ARG A 283 -18.69 12.80 -11.90
N LEU A 284 -18.38 11.52 -11.72
CA LEU A 284 -17.18 10.91 -12.29
C LEU A 284 -17.38 10.52 -13.77
N PRO A 285 -16.35 10.57 -14.58
CA PRO A 285 -16.43 10.09 -15.98
C PRO A 285 -16.56 8.56 -15.99
N ASP A 286 -17.01 8.05 -17.13
CA ASP A 286 -17.11 6.60 -17.38
C ASP A 286 -15.79 5.88 -17.11
N GLY A 287 -15.87 4.69 -16.53
CA GLY A 287 -14.72 3.88 -16.16
C GLY A 287 -14.04 4.28 -14.85
N ILE A 288 -14.48 5.37 -14.18
CA ILE A 288 -13.98 5.82 -12.89
C ILE A 288 -15.03 5.59 -11.81
N PHE A 289 -14.64 4.93 -10.73
CA PHE A 289 -15.52 4.53 -9.66
C PHE A 289 -14.99 4.98 -8.28
N LEU A 290 -15.86 5.39 -7.39
CA LEU A 290 -15.52 5.50 -5.97
C LEU A 290 -15.52 4.08 -5.37
N ALA A 291 -14.40 3.67 -4.79
CA ALA A 291 -14.40 2.46 -3.98
C ALA A 291 -15.20 2.69 -2.69
N TYR A 292 -15.72 1.62 -2.10
CA TYR A 292 -16.36 1.59 -0.79
C TYR A 292 -15.95 0.32 -0.04
N ASP A 293 -16.07 0.34 1.27
CA ASP A 293 -15.65 -0.76 2.12
C ASP A 293 -16.47 -2.02 1.83
N GLY A 294 -15.79 -3.12 1.57
CA GLY A 294 -16.41 -4.39 1.18
C GLY A 294 -16.64 -4.58 -0.33
N LEU A 295 -16.36 -3.58 -1.17
CA LEU A 295 -16.40 -3.75 -2.63
C LEU A 295 -15.43 -4.84 -3.07
N LYS A 296 -15.90 -5.75 -3.93
CA LYS A 296 -15.10 -6.82 -4.55
C LYS A 296 -15.05 -6.63 -6.05
N ILE A 297 -13.87 -6.74 -6.63
CA ILE A 297 -13.66 -6.67 -8.07
C ILE A 297 -12.81 -7.84 -8.54
N GLU A 298 -13.15 -8.40 -9.69
CA GLU A 298 -12.33 -9.38 -10.41
C GLU A 298 -11.15 -8.67 -11.09
N VAL A 299 -9.95 -9.25 -10.94
CA VAL A 299 -8.68 -8.68 -11.44
C VAL A 299 -7.81 -9.76 -12.08
#